data_e100e8e51e0ca1fd076fc75017562c68
#
_entry.id   e100e8e51e0ca1fd076fc75017562c68
#
_cell.length_a   1.000
_cell.length_b   1.000
_cell.length_c   1.000
_cell.angle_alpha   90.00
_cell.angle_beta   90.00
_cell.angle_gamma   90.00
#
_symmetry.space_group_name_H-M   'P 1'
#
loop_
_entity.id
_entity.type
_entity.pdbx_description
1 polymer ?
#
loop_
_entity_poly.entity_id
_entity_poly.type
_entity_poly.pdbx_seq_one_letter_code
_entity_poly.pdbx_strand_id
1 'polypeptide(L)'
;MSRRLVAVWLLFVALAIAIVLIERQQRAVTSAEEGSRDARRLLPAELADLGAIEVMHKGTLHRFERDSAGAWFYHGIHTGSEQQHAHNADPAVAAQIEKAFTGFGRTRMERQFPLNIQADEFQVTRPDIFIMVYRPKEMQPLARYAVGIVAPDGVSRYVLPVGSTYVVTIANYQIDNLLNLIRAVGGKSGQGNPKK
;
A
#
# COMPACT_ATOMS: atom_id res chain seq x y z
N MET A 1 54.24 -1.79 35.96
CA MET A 1 53.75 -1.75 34.56
C MET A 1 54.58 -0.75 33.75
N SER A 2 55.12 -1.14 32.63
CA SER A 2 55.93 -0.19 31.84
C SER A 2 55.00 0.88 31.22
N ARG A 3 55.47 2.15 31.18
CA ARG A 3 54.72 3.28 30.59
C ARG A 3 54.21 2.96 29.17
N ARG A 4 54.88 2.10 28.44
CA ARG A 4 54.48 1.64 27.09
C ARG A 4 53.23 0.75 27.11
N LEU A 5 53.09 -0.12 28.10
CA LEU A 5 51.90 -0.96 28.26
C LEU A 5 50.65 -0.14 28.60
N VAL A 6 50.78 0.87 29.45
CA VAL A 6 49.67 1.80 29.78
C VAL A 6 49.25 2.59 28.53
N ALA A 7 50.18 3.07 27.74
CA ALA A 7 49.86 3.80 26.49
C ALA A 7 49.11 2.91 25.47
N VAL A 8 49.48 1.64 25.32
CA VAL A 8 48.78 0.69 24.45
C VAL A 8 47.35 0.42 24.92
N TRP A 9 47.16 0.25 26.23
CA TRP A 9 45.85 0.06 26.78
C TRP A 9 44.93 1.28 26.62
N LEU A 10 45.46 2.49 26.81
CA LEU A 10 44.71 3.73 26.57
C LEU A 10 44.29 3.88 25.11
N LEU A 11 45.21 3.55 24.17
CA LEU A 11 44.85 3.56 22.75
C LEU A 11 43.76 2.56 22.42
N PHE A 12 43.84 1.34 22.98
CA PHE A 12 42.81 0.33 22.76
C PHE A 12 41.43 0.74 23.30
N VAL A 13 41.40 1.33 24.49
CA VAL A 13 40.16 1.85 25.09
C VAL A 13 39.61 3.02 24.26
N ALA A 14 40.43 3.93 23.79
CA ALA A 14 40.02 5.04 22.93
C ALA A 14 39.41 4.53 21.60
N LEU A 15 40.05 3.51 20.99
CA LEU A 15 39.55 2.88 19.78
C LEU A 15 38.22 2.19 20.01
N ALA A 16 38.06 1.45 21.11
CA ALA A 16 36.83 0.80 21.47
C ALA A 16 35.68 1.81 21.68
N ILE A 17 35.94 2.92 22.36
CA ILE A 17 35.00 4.02 22.53
C ILE A 17 34.60 4.63 21.19
N ALA A 18 35.58 4.87 20.30
CA ALA A 18 35.31 5.41 18.96
C ALA A 18 34.38 4.48 18.13
N ILE A 19 34.64 3.17 18.16
CA ILE A 19 33.79 2.17 17.48
C ILE A 19 32.35 2.21 18.03
N VAL A 20 32.17 2.22 19.35
CA VAL A 20 30.84 2.28 19.97
C VAL A 20 30.11 3.57 19.62
N LEU A 21 30.80 4.70 19.56
CA LEU A 21 30.20 5.98 19.18
C LEU A 21 29.76 5.98 17.70
N ILE A 22 30.59 5.46 16.80
CA ILE A 22 30.26 5.32 15.37
C ILE A 22 29.04 4.40 15.20
N GLU A 23 29.01 3.27 15.89
CA GLU A 23 27.89 2.32 15.81
C GLU A 23 26.59 2.92 16.33
N ARG A 24 26.62 3.66 17.45
CA ARG A 24 25.45 4.38 17.96
C ARG A 24 24.96 5.44 16.99
N GLN A 25 25.86 6.18 16.34
CA GLN A 25 25.49 7.19 15.36
C GLN A 25 24.87 6.56 14.12
N GLN A 26 25.41 5.45 13.63
CA GLN A 26 24.84 4.70 12.51
C GLN A 26 23.43 4.16 12.85
N ARG A 27 23.24 3.59 14.03
CA ARG A 27 21.91 3.11 14.48
C ARG A 27 20.90 4.24 14.58
N ALA A 28 21.29 5.40 15.09
CA ALA A 28 20.40 6.56 15.17
C ALA A 28 19.99 7.07 13.78
N VAL A 29 20.91 7.11 12.81
CA VAL A 29 20.62 7.50 11.42
C VAL A 29 19.68 6.47 10.77
N THR A 30 19.97 5.18 10.93
CA THR A 30 19.14 4.11 10.34
C THR A 30 17.72 4.14 10.92
N SER A 31 17.55 4.31 12.25
CA SER A 31 16.24 4.41 12.88
C SER A 31 15.47 5.67 12.44
N ALA A 32 16.15 6.80 12.24
CA ALA A 32 15.53 8.02 11.73
C ALA A 32 15.10 7.87 10.26
N GLU A 33 15.88 7.16 9.44
CA GLU A 33 15.52 6.84 8.06
C GLU A 33 14.36 5.86 7.98
N GLU A 34 14.31 4.84 8.82
CA GLU A 34 13.20 3.90 8.91
C GLU A 34 11.91 4.60 9.31
N GLY A 35 11.93 5.44 10.35
CA GLY A 35 10.78 6.24 10.76
C GLY A 35 10.31 7.21 9.67
N SER A 36 11.25 7.82 8.93
CA SER A 36 10.92 8.68 7.78
C SER A 36 10.37 7.87 6.59
N ARG A 37 10.82 6.63 6.41
CA ARG A 37 10.30 5.71 5.39
C ARG A 37 8.88 5.28 5.70
N ASP A 38 8.57 4.95 6.95
CA ASP A 38 7.22 4.58 7.39
C ASP A 38 6.24 5.75 7.32
N ALA A 39 6.67 6.97 7.64
CA ALA A 39 5.85 8.17 7.53
C ALA A 39 5.42 8.50 6.09
N ARG A 40 6.11 7.97 5.07
CA ARG A 40 5.76 8.14 3.65
C ARG A 40 4.96 6.99 3.08
N ARG A 41 4.63 5.96 3.84
CA ARG A 41 3.77 4.90 3.35
C ARG A 41 2.37 5.44 3.04
N LEU A 42 1.81 5.01 1.91
CA LEU A 42 0.42 5.35 1.58
C LEU A 42 -0.55 4.62 2.52
N LEU A 43 -0.32 3.33 2.74
CA LEU A 43 -1.15 2.53 3.64
C LEU A 43 -0.80 2.77 5.11
N PRO A 44 -1.80 2.95 5.98
CA PRO A 44 -1.59 3.22 7.41
C PRO A 44 -1.26 1.95 8.22
N ALA A 45 -1.25 0.77 7.58
CA ALA A 45 -0.95 -0.51 8.19
C ALA A 45 -0.17 -1.41 7.22
N GLU A 46 0.46 -2.45 7.75
CA GLU A 46 1.09 -3.47 6.93
C GLU A 46 0.04 -4.24 6.12
N LEU A 47 0.41 -4.70 4.93
CA LEU A 47 -0.50 -5.50 4.10
C LEU A 47 -0.99 -6.78 4.82
N ALA A 48 -0.16 -7.35 5.70
CA ALA A 48 -0.50 -8.51 6.51
C ALA A 48 -1.65 -8.26 7.49
N ASP A 49 -1.82 -7.01 7.94
CA ASP A 49 -2.85 -6.60 8.89
C ASP A 49 -4.18 -6.22 8.20
N LEU A 50 -4.22 -6.28 6.87
CA LEU A 50 -5.43 -5.98 6.10
C LEU A 50 -6.21 -7.26 5.82
N GLY A 51 -7.53 -7.19 6.05
CA GLY A 51 -8.49 -8.28 5.77
C GLY A 51 -9.16 -8.16 4.42
N ALA A 52 -9.37 -6.92 3.94
CA ALA A 52 -9.99 -6.68 2.64
C ALA A 52 -9.48 -5.39 1.99
N ILE A 53 -9.51 -5.38 0.66
CA ILE A 53 -9.28 -4.20 -0.17
C ILE A 53 -10.41 -4.11 -1.19
N GLU A 54 -11.05 -2.96 -1.25
CA GLU A 54 -12.06 -2.66 -2.26
C GLU A 54 -11.53 -1.62 -3.23
N VAL A 55 -11.81 -1.83 -4.50
CA VAL A 55 -11.47 -0.87 -5.56
C VAL A 55 -12.73 -0.60 -6.36
N MET A 56 -13.25 0.61 -6.26
CA MET A 56 -14.26 1.11 -7.17
C MET A 56 -13.57 1.65 -8.43
N HIS A 57 -14.01 1.18 -9.58
CA HIS A 57 -13.53 1.65 -10.88
C HIS A 57 -14.72 1.88 -11.80
N LYS A 58 -14.91 3.12 -12.26
CA LYS A 58 -16.02 3.52 -13.14
C LYS A 58 -17.39 3.04 -12.64
N GLY A 59 -17.64 3.23 -11.35
CA GLY A 59 -18.92 2.85 -10.70
C GLY A 59 -19.07 1.37 -10.36
N THR A 60 -18.10 0.51 -10.70
CA THR A 60 -18.10 -0.91 -10.35
C THR A 60 -17.21 -1.16 -9.15
N LEU A 61 -17.72 -1.81 -8.10
CA LEU A 61 -16.98 -2.15 -6.90
C LEU A 61 -16.42 -3.57 -6.98
N HIS A 62 -15.12 -3.69 -6.87
CA HIS A 62 -14.38 -4.95 -6.84
C HIS A 62 -13.84 -5.18 -5.43
N ARG A 63 -14.26 -6.26 -4.79
CA ARG A 63 -13.83 -6.61 -3.45
C ARG A 63 -12.88 -7.81 -3.46
N PHE A 64 -11.78 -7.64 -2.76
CA PHE A 64 -10.77 -8.67 -2.52
C PHE A 64 -10.68 -8.89 -1.02
N GLU A 65 -10.71 -10.13 -0.57
CA GLU A 65 -10.67 -10.49 0.85
C GLU A 65 -9.61 -11.56 1.13
N ARG A 66 -9.23 -11.68 2.40
CA ARG A 66 -8.46 -12.81 2.88
C ARG A 66 -9.41 -13.89 3.42
N ASP A 67 -9.15 -15.13 3.04
CA ASP A 67 -9.82 -16.29 3.63
C ASP A 67 -9.31 -16.57 5.06
N SER A 68 -9.85 -17.63 5.68
CA SER A 68 -9.44 -18.05 7.02
C SER A 68 -7.98 -18.56 7.11
N ALA A 69 -7.39 -18.92 5.97
CA ALA A 69 -5.98 -19.31 5.86
C ALA A 69 -5.06 -18.09 5.56
N GLY A 70 -5.64 -16.91 5.36
CA GLY A 70 -4.92 -15.68 5.05
C GLY A 70 -4.61 -15.48 3.57
N ALA A 71 -5.09 -16.33 2.68
CA ALA A 71 -4.92 -16.21 1.25
C ALA A 71 -5.92 -15.20 0.67
N TRP A 72 -5.46 -14.38 -0.29
CA TRP A 72 -6.33 -13.44 -0.98
C TRP A 72 -7.22 -14.15 -2.00
N PHE A 73 -8.48 -13.74 -2.06
CA PHE A 73 -9.39 -14.16 -3.11
C PHE A 73 -10.24 -12.97 -3.62
N TYR A 74 -10.75 -13.09 -4.82
CA TYR A 74 -11.66 -12.12 -5.41
C TYR A 74 -13.09 -12.48 -5.05
N HIS A 75 -13.77 -11.62 -4.28
CA HIS A 75 -15.14 -11.84 -3.82
C HIS A 75 -16.19 -11.56 -4.92
N GLY A 76 -15.82 -10.84 -5.98
CA GLY A 76 -16.71 -10.51 -7.07
C GLY A 76 -17.14 -9.05 -7.12
N ILE A 77 -18.17 -8.77 -7.95
CA ILE A 77 -18.78 -7.46 -8.10
C ILE A 77 -19.98 -7.41 -7.17
N HIS A 78 -19.98 -6.50 -6.18
CA HIS A 78 -21.15 -6.29 -5.34
C HIS A 78 -22.18 -5.42 -6.06
N THR A 79 -23.16 -6.05 -6.68
CA THR A 79 -24.41 -5.43 -7.16
C THR A 79 -25.57 -5.87 -6.26
N GLY A 80 -25.54 -5.52 -4.98
CA GLY A 80 -26.72 -5.47 -4.11
C GLY A 80 -27.52 -6.75 -3.82
N SER A 81 -27.14 -7.92 -4.30
CA SER A 81 -27.81 -9.19 -3.96
C SER A 81 -26.83 -10.17 -3.32
N GLU A 82 -27.06 -10.45 -2.04
CA GLU A 82 -26.37 -11.48 -1.26
C GLU A 82 -26.66 -12.87 -1.85
N GLN A 83 -25.88 -13.28 -2.84
CA GLN A 83 -25.78 -14.70 -3.17
C GLN A 83 -24.48 -15.21 -2.59
N GLN A 84 -24.56 -16.08 -1.59
CA GLN A 84 -23.44 -16.88 -1.07
C GLN A 84 -22.89 -17.72 -2.23
N HIS A 85 -21.84 -17.23 -2.86
CA HIS A 85 -21.10 -18.00 -3.83
C HIS A 85 -19.96 -18.71 -3.09
N ALA A 86 -19.84 -20.02 -3.23
CA ALA A 86 -18.67 -20.77 -2.80
C ALA A 86 -17.49 -20.30 -3.65
N HIS A 87 -16.61 -19.51 -3.06
CA HIS A 87 -15.40 -19.04 -3.71
C HIS A 87 -14.33 -20.14 -3.66
N ASN A 88 -14.24 -20.95 -4.71
CA ASN A 88 -13.05 -21.75 -4.93
C ASN A 88 -11.92 -20.79 -5.29
N ALA A 89 -11.02 -20.57 -4.35
CA ALA A 89 -9.82 -19.77 -4.58
C ALA A 89 -8.97 -20.48 -5.64
N ASP A 90 -8.98 -19.97 -6.87
CA ASP A 90 -8.02 -20.37 -7.90
C ASP A 90 -6.62 -19.92 -7.43
N PRO A 91 -5.68 -20.85 -7.16
CA PRO A 91 -4.35 -20.50 -6.65
C PRO A 91 -3.59 -19.53 -7.55
N ALA A 92 -3.82 -19.59 -8.86
CA ALA A 92 -3.19 -18.68 -9.82
C ALA A 92 -3.74 -17.25 -9.67
N VAL A 93 -5.05 -17.11 -9.40
CA VAL A 93 -5.69 -15.83 -9.12
C VAL A 93 -5.20 -15.27 -7.77
N ALA A 94 -5.15 -16.10 -6.72
CA ALA A 94 -4.64 -15.73 -5.42
C ALA A 94 -3.20 -15.18 -5.50
N ALA A 95 -2.31 -15.84 -6.25
CA ALA A 95 -0.94 -15.39 -6.47
C ALA A 95 -0.87 -14.05 -7.23
N GLN A 96 -1.77 -13.80 -8.19
CA GLN A 96 -1.84 -12.51 -8.89
C GLN A 96 -2.30 -11.39 -7.96
N ILE A 97 -3.31 -11.66 -7.12
CA ILE A 97 -3.80 -10.71 -6.12
C ILE A 97 -2.69 -10.37 -5.13
N GLU A 98 -2.04 -11.40 -4.56
CA GLU A 98 -0.93 -11.22 -3.61
C GLU A 98 0.20 -10.37 -4.20
N LYS A 99 0.60 -10.64 -5.45
CA LYS A 99 1.63 -9.87 -6.13
C LYS A 99 1.25 -8.40 -6.30
N ALA A 100 0.02 -8.12 -6.75
CA ALA A 100 -0.45 -6.76 -6.96
C ALA A 100 -0.53 -5.99 -5.63
N PHE A 101 -1.07 -6.62 -4.59
CA PHE A 101 -1.21 -5.99 -3.28
C PHE A 101 0.11 -5.87 -2.52
N THR A 102 1.04 -6.79 -2.68
CA THR A 102 2.41 -6.63 -2.17
C THR A 102 3.08 -5.40 -2.76
N GLY A 103 2.90 -5.17 -4.08
CA GLY A 103 3.34 -3.93 -4.72
C GLY A 103 2.66 -2.71 -4.14
N PHE A 104 1.32 -2.73 -4.07
CA PHE A 104 0.53 -1.62 -3.54
C PHE A 104 0.83 -1.33 -2.06
N GLY A 105 1.03 -2.36 -1.23
CA GLY A 105 1.40 -2.22 0.18
C GLY A 105 2.73 -1.51 0.43
N ARG A 106 3.61 -1.49 -0.57
CA ARG A 106 4.91 -0.79 -0.55
C ARG A 106 4.84 0.61 -1.14
N THR A 107 3.66 1.07 -1.55
CA THR A 107 3.48 2.38 -2.17
C THR A 107 3.86 3.49 -1.19
N ARG A 108 4.65 4.44 -1.70
CA ARG A 108 5.09 5.62 -0.95
C ARG A 108 4.54 6.89 -1.55
N MET A 109 4.21 7.81 -0.68
CA MET A 109 3.90 9.18 -1.04
C MET A 109 5.20 9.91 -1.40
N GLU A 110 5.24 10.55 -2.57
CA GLU A 110 6.45 11.20 -3.09
C GLU A 110 6.41 12.72 -2.87
N ARG A 111 5.32 13.35 -3.29
CA ARG A 111 5.10 14.81 -3.20
C ARG A 111 3.75 15.08 -2.57
N GLN A 112 3.61 16.25 -1.96
CA GLN A 112 2.36 16.71 -1.34
C GLN A 112 1.99 18.07 -1.89
N PHE A 113 0.70 18.27 -2.14
CA PHE A 113 0.11 19.52 -2.64
C PHE A 113 -1.09 19.90 -1.79
N PRO A 114 -1.28 21.16 -1.43
CA PRO A 114 -2.49 21.60 -0.75
C PRO A 114 -3.74 21.25 -1.58
N LEU A 115 -4.76 20.71 -0.92
CA LEU A 115 -6.04 20.43 -1.59
C LEU A 115 -6.80 21.72 -1.83
N ASN A 116 -7.11 22.00 -3.10
CA ASN A 116 -8.06 23.04 -3.48
C ASN A 116 -9.31 22.37 -4.09
N ILE A 117 -10.35 22.22 -3.26
CA ILE A 117 -11.60 21.55 -3.67
C ILE A 117 -12.30 22.31 -4.80
N GLN A 118 -12.20 23.64 -4.83
CA GLN A 118 -12.90 24.48 -5.82
C GLN A 118 -12.27 24.38 -7.21
N ALA A 119 -10.95 24.28 -7.28
CA ALA A 119 -10.24 24.15 -8.54
C ALA A 119 -10.25 22.72 -9.08
N ASP A 120 -10.28 21.71 -8.16
CA ASP A 120 -10.20 20.27 -8.46
C ASP A 120 -9.17 19.90 -9.57
N GLU A 121 -8.05 20.60 -9.55
CA GLU A 121 -6.99 20.47 -10.57
C GLU A 121 -6.40 19.05 -10.64
N PHE A 122 -6.53 18.27 -9.55
CA PHE A 122 -6.06 16.89 -9.45
C PHE A 122 -7.15 15.85 -9.78
N GLN A 123 -8.39 16.30 -9.99
CA GLN A 123 -9.58 15.45 -10.23
C GLN A 123 -9.80 14.37 -9.15
N VAL A 124 -9.63 14.76 -7.90
CA VAL A 124 -9.79 13.87 -6.74
C VAL A 124 -11.14 14.02 -6.05
N THR A 125 -11.95 15.03 -6.41
CA THR A 125 -13.26 15.27 -5.80
C THR A 125 -14.36 14.39 -6.40
N ARG A 126 -14.19 13.97 -7.66
CA ARG A 126 -15.07 13.02 -8.37
C ARG A 126 -14.24 11.94 -9.06
N PRO A 127 -13.58 11.08 -8.31
CA PRO A 127 -12.62 10.14 -8.85
C PRO A 127 -13.32 8.97 -9.57
N ASP A 128 -12.77 8.54 -10.70
CA ASP A 128 -13.16 7.28 -11.36
C ASP A 128 -12.68 6.04 -10.59
N ILE A 129 -11.65 6.21 -9.76
CA ILE A 129 -11.04 5.15 -8.98
C ILE A 129 -11.05 5.55 -7.51
N PHE A 130 -11.63 4.68 -6.68
CA PHE A 130 -11.65 4.87 -5.23
C PHE A 130 -11.21 3.58 -4.55
N ILE A 131 -10.26 3.67 -3.62
CA ILE A 131 -9.69 2.51 -2.94
C ILE A 131 -10.04 2.58 -1.46
N MET A 132 -10.52 1.49 -0.90
CA MET A 132 -10.82 1.35 0.52
C MET A 132 -10.08 0.14 1.07
N VAL A 133 -9.48 0.28 2.23
CA VAL A 133 -8.75 -0.80 2.90
C VAL A 133 -9.36 -1.07 4.27
N TYR A 134 -9.46 -2.35 4.63
CA TYR A 134 -10.15 -2.79 5.84
C TYR A 134 -9.25 -3.70 6.68
N ARG A 135 -9.38 -3.63 7.99
CA ARG A 135 -8.86 -4.66 8.87
C ARG A 135 -9.73 -5.92 8.82
N PRO A 136 -9.19 -7.07 9.25
CA PRO A 136 -9.98 -8.29 9.34
C PRO A 136 -11.23 -8.10 10.20
N LYS A 137 -12.39 -8.52 9.69
CA LYS A 137 -13.70 -8.46 10.38
C LYS A 137 -14.21 -7.04 10.69
N GLU A 138 -13.58 -5.98 10.21
CA GLU A 138 -14.07 -4.62 10.35
C GLU A 138 -14.95 -4.25 9.13
N MET A 139 -16.11 -3.65 9.41
CA MET A 139 -17.03 -3.16 8.37
C MET A 139 -16.69 -1.73 7.93
N GLN A 140 -15.99 -0.97 8.78
CA GLN A 140 -15.56 0.38 8.45
C GLN A 140 -14.16 0.36 7.84
N PRO A 141 -13.93 1.09 6.75
CA PRO A 141 -12.61 1.16 6.15
C PRO A 141 -11.62 1.85 7.09
N LEU A 142 -10.44 1.24 7.24
CA LEU A 142 -9.30 1.81 7.94
C LEU A 142 -8.78 3.07 7.25
N ALA A 143 -8.77 3.06 5.90
CA ALA A 143 -8.41 4.21 5.09
C ALA A 143 -9.14 4.18 3.74
N ARG A 144 -9.28 5.37 3.14
CA ARG A 144 -9.95 5.59 1.85
C ARG A 144 -9.11 6.53 1.01
N TYR A 145 -9.01 6.24 -0.29
CA TYR A 145 -8.18 6.99 -1.22
C TYR A 145 -8.97 7.32 -2.48
N ALA A 146 -9.10 8.60 -2.78
CA ALA A 146 -9.61 9.08 -4.06
C ALA A 146 -8.43 9.21 -5.03
N VAL A 147 -8.46 8.50 -6.14
CA VAL A 147 -7.38 8.48 -7.13
C VAL A 147 -7.73 9.42 -8.27
N GLY A 148 -6.93 10.44 -8.44
CA GLY A 148 -7.08 11.47 -9.47
C GLY A 148 -6.40 11.11 -10.80
N ILE A 149 -6.05 12.16 -11.56
CA ILE A 149 -5.38 12.02 -12.87
C ILE A 149 -3.90 11.66 -12.72
N VAL A 150 -3.31 11.20 -13.83
CA VAL A 150 -1.86 11.07 -13.97
C VAL A 150 -1.24 12.46 -13.93
N ALA A 151 -0.15 12.62 -13.19
CA ALA A 151 0.57 13.88 -13.11
C ALA A 151 1.25 14.23 -14.44
N PRO A 152 1.59 15.50 -14.69
CA PRO A 152 2.24 15.92 -15.94
C PRO A 152 3.57 15.24 -16.26
N ASP A 153 4.22 14.65 -15.25
CA ASP A 153 5.46 13.86 -15.43
C ASP A 153 5.22 12.49 -16.09
N GLY A 154 3.96 12.07 -16.22
CA GLY A 154 3.55 10.80 -16.86
C GLY A 154 3.82 9.55 -16.02
N VAL A 155 4.58 9.65 -14.92
CA VAL A 155 4.99 8.51 -14.08
C VAL A 155 4.37 8.52 -12.69
N SER A 156 3.87 9.66 -12.24
CA SER A 156 3.20 9.83 -10.96
C SER A 156 1.68 9.96 -11.13
N ARG A 157 0.93 9.68 -10.09
CA ARG A 157 -0.52 9.83 -10.04
C ARG A 157 -0.94 10.52 -8.76
N TYR A 158 -1.92 11.41 -8.88
CA TYR A 158 -2.47 12.11 -7.72
C TYR A 158 -3.39 11.21 -6.93
N VAL A 159 -3.28 11.27 -5.60
CA VAL A 159 -4.12 10.51 -4.67
C VAL A 159 -4.46 11.40 -3.49
N LEU A 160 -5.73 11.44 -3.12
CA LEU A 160 -6.21 12.11 -1.91
C LEU A 160 -6.54 11.05 -0.86
N PRO A 161 -5.77 10.92 0.23
CA PRO A 161 -6.23 10.22 1.41
C PRO A 161 -7.45 10.97 1.98
N VAL A 162 -8.60 10.30 2.07
CA VAL A 162 -9.86 10.94 2.49
C VAL A 162 -9.74 11.43 3.93
N GLY A 163 -10.06 12.71 4.14
CA GLY A 163 -9.85 13.40 5.41
C GLY A 163 -8.53 14.17 5.50
N SER A 164 -7.64 14.03 4.50
CA SER A 164 -6.43 14.85 4.39
C SER A 164 -6.74 16.22 3.77
N THR A 165 -5.97 17.22 4.16
CA THR A 165 -5.92 18.54 3.51
C THR A 165 -4.90 18.63 2.38
N TYR A 166 -4.26 17.51 2.05
CA TYR A 166 -3.23 17.41 1.03
C TYR A 166 -3.52 16.27 0.06
N VAL A 167 -3.30 16.55 -1.22
CA VAL A 167 -3.18 15.55 -2.27
C VAL A 167 -1.72 15.11 -2.34
N VAL A 168 -1.48 13.83 -2.51
CA VAL A 168 -0.13 13.27 -2.64
C VAL A 168 0.07 12.70 -4.04
N THR A 169 1.33 12.54 -4.48
CA THR A 169 1.64 11.72 -5.64
C THR A 169 2.21 10.37 -5.21
N ILE A 170 1.86 9.35 -5.98
CA ILE A 170 2.42 8.01 -5.90
C ILE A 170 2.85 7.58 -7.30
N ALA A 171 3.68 6.56 -7.41
CA ALA A 171 4.05 5.99 -8.70
C ALA A 171 2.81 5.45 -9.44
N ASN A 172 2.54 5.91 -10.68
CA ASN A 172 1.35 5.58 -11.45
C ASN A 172 1.19 4.07 -11.68
N TYR A 173 2.29 3.34 -11.89
CA TYR A 173 2.24 1.89 -12.14
C TYR A 173 1.58 1.09 -11.00
N GLN A 174 1.52 1.63 -9.78
CA GLN A 174 0.82 0.97 -8.64
C GLN A 174 -0.69 0.92 -8.89
N ILE A 175 -1.25 2.00 -9.44
CA ILE A 175 -2.67 2.03 -9.81
C ILE A 175 -2.91 1.19 -11.06
N ASP A 176 -2.02 1.26 -12.06
CA ASP A 176 -2.13 0.44 -13.27
C ASP A 176 -2.10 -1.06 -12.94
N ASN A 177 -1.29 -1.50 -11.97
CA ASN A 177 -1.26 -2.88 -11.49
C ASN A 177 -2.61 -3.31 -10.87
N LEU A 178 -3.24 -2.44 -10.07
CA LEU A 178 -4.58 -2.72 -9.51
C LEU A 178 -5.63 -2.80 -10.62
N LEU A 179 -5.61 -1.90 -11.58
CA LEU A 179 -6.54 -1.93 -12.72
C LEU A 179 -6.33 -3.16 -13.63
N ASN A 180 -5.07 -3.58 -13.82
CA ASN A 180 -4.75 -4.81 -14.54
C ASN A 180 -5.27 -6.04 -13.80
N LEU A 181 -5.14 -6.07 -12.47
CA LEU A 181 -5.70 -7.14 -11.64
C LEU A 181 -7.22 -7.22 -11.82
N ILE A 182 -7.93 -6.08 -11.69
CA ILE A 182 -9.38 -6.02 -11.87
C ILE A 182 -9.80 -6.56 -13.23
N ARG A 183 -9.10 -6.18 -14.30
CA ARG A 183 -9.38 -6.69 -15.65
C ARG A 183 -9.16 -8.19 -15.76
N ALA A 184 -8.11 -8.71 -15.13
CA ALA A 184 -7.79 -10.15 -15.17
C ALA A 184 -8.82 -11.01 -14.43
N VAL A 185 -9.33 -10.54 -13.27
CA VAL A 185 -10.32 -11.28 -12.48
C VAL A 185 -11.75 -11.05 -12.96
N GLY A 186 -12.09 -9.84 -13.39
CA GLY A 186 -13.42 -9.47 -13.88
C GLY A 186 -13.80 -10.18 -15.21
N GLY A 187 -12.82 -10.39 -16.09
CA GLY A 187 -13.04 -11.13 -17.34
C GLY A 187 -13.36 -12.61 -17.16
N LYS A 188 -12.90 -13.23 -16.07
CA LYS A 188 -13.18 -14.63 -15.73
C LYS A 188 -14.58 -14.86 -15.11
N SER A 189 -15.10 -13.84 -14.42
CA SER A 189 -16.41 -13.94 -13.77
C SER A 189 -17.61 -13.90 -14.76
N GLY A 190 -17.41 -13.41 -15.99
CA GLY A 190 -18.43 -13.37 -17.04
C GLY A 190 -18.61 -14.66 -17.85
N GLN A 191 -17.73 -15.66 -17.69
CA GLN A 191 -17.83 -16.96 -18.36
C GLN A 191 -18.48 -18.03 -17.47
N GLY A 192 -19.55 -17.70 -16.79
CA GLY A 192 -20.45 -18.69 -16.15
C GLY A 192 -21.16 -19.49 -17.22
N ASN A 193 -20.70 -20.73 -17.37
CA ASN A 193 -21.29 -21.94 -17.95
C ASN A 193 -22.55 -21.74 -18.82
N PRO A 194 -22.50 -21.92 -20.14
CA PRO A 194 -23.71 -22.06 -20.92
C PRO A 194 -24.40 -23.35 -20.48
N LYS A 195 -25.61 -23.21 -19.92
CA LYS A 195 -26.49 -24.34 -19.58
C LYS A 195 -26.59 -25.29 -20.77
N LYS A 196 -26.18 -26.54 -20.55
CA LYS A 196 -26.69 -27.70 -21.29
C LYS A 196 -28.03 -28.11 -20.72
#